data_c1ed96ff955127795298b4556503f05a
#
_entry.id   c1ed96ff955127795298b4556503f05a
#
_cell.length_a   1.000
_cell.length_b   1.000
_cell.length_c   1.000
_cell.angle_alpha   90.00
_cell.angle_beta   90.00
_cell.angle_gamma   90.00
#
_symmetry.space_group_name_H-M   'P 1'
#
loop_
_entity.id
_entity.type
_entity.pdbx_description
1 polymer ?
#
loop_
_entity_poly.entity_id
_entity_poly.type
_entity_poly.pdbx_seq_one_letter_code
_entity_poly.pdbx_strand_id
1 'polypeptide(L)'
;MPDICTKALTVKTVSSLEKILPVPNTDAPSFADGSCLIGERFSYQIAYIGDSDFHCAGRMKININSDISDRITIYNVECVPVVMAAYQDEYDNGYITRDNAIIPDILAKNDGTIAASATHWRSIWIAVETDDAASGKHNIEISFSDDDDNVCAKSIFELNIISARLPKQTLMFTQWLHCDCISSYYGLTPLSQEHWEYIEKFVSMAAENGINMLLTPI
;
A
#
# COMPACT_ATOMS: atom_id res chain seq x y z
N MET A 1 -38.34 -3.62 -8.33
CA MET A 1 -37.57 -2.69 -7.51
C MET A 1 -36.13 -3.05 -7.77
N PRO A 2 -35.24 -2.14 -8.11
CA PRO A 2 -33.83 -2.51 -8.20
C PRO A 2 -33.40 -2.96 -6.79
N ASP A 3 -32.76 -4.12 -6.72
CA ASP A 3 -32.18 -4.61 -5.49
C ASP A 3 -31.16 -3.57 -5.03
N ILE A 4 -31.45 -2.92 -3.92
CA ILE A 4 -30.54 -2.00 -3.25
C ILE A 4 -29.28 -2.82 -2.93
N CYS A 5 -28.10 -2.32 -3.29
CA CYS A 5 -26.84 -2.95 -2.93
C CYS A 5 -26.86 -3.33 -1.44
N THR A 6 -27.01 -4.62 -1.18
CA THR A 6 -27.00 -5.16 0.20
C THR A 6 -25.58 -5.36 0.72
N LYS A 7 -24.57 -4.99 -0.08
CA LYS A 7 -23.15 -5.13 0.27
C LYS A 7 -22.67 -3.84 0.93
N ALA A 8 -22.90 -3.71 2.22
CA ALA A 8 -22.32 -2.59 2.96
C ALA A 8 -20.83 -2.84 3.22
N LEU A 9 -20.01 -1.86 2.87
CA LEU A 9 -18.57 -1.86 3.08
C LEU A 9 -18.21 -0.73 4.05
N THR A 10 -17.59 -1.06 5.15
CA THR A 10 -17.01 -0.06 6.06
C THR A 10 -15.61 0.29 5.57
N VAL A 11 -15.35 1.58 5.40
CA VAL A 11 -14.05 2.10 4.96
C VAL A 11 -13.52 3.13 5.94
N LYS A 12 -12.20 3.21 6.06
CA LYS A 12 -11.51 4.16 6.92
C LYS A 12 -10.20 4.59 6.27
N THR A 13 -10.00 5.89 6.11
CA THR A 13 -8.67 6.43 5.73
C THR A 13 -7.74 6.37 6.94
N VAL A 14 -6.53 5.88 6.72
CA VAL A 14 -5.50 5.72 7.74
C VAL A 14 -4.14 6.13 7.17
N SER A 15 -3.21 6.47 8.06
CA SER A 15 -1.85 6.82 7.68
C SER A 15 -1.15 5.65 6.97
N SER A 16 -0.22 5.97 6.07
CA SER A 16 0.69 4.98 5.48
C SER A 16 1.58 4.27 6.52
N LEU A 17 1.74 4.84 7.71
CA LEU A 17 2.53 4.25 8.79
C LEU A 17 1.78 3.19 9.61
N GLU A 18 0.47 3.06 9.40
CA GLU A 18 -0.33 2.08 10.12
C GLU A 18 -0.22 0.68 9.50
N LYS A 19 -0.21 -0.34 10.36
CA LYS A 19 -0.28 -1.75 9.97
C LYS A 19 -1.71 -2.25 10.13
N ILE A 20 -2.43 -2.41 9.02
CA ILE A 20 -3.80 -2.93 9.03
C ILE A 20 -3.75 -4.45 9.03
N LEU A 21 -3.76 -5.03 10.20
CA LEU A 21 -3.73 -6.49 10.37
C LEU A 21 -5.04 -7.13 9.90
N PRO A 22 -5.00 -8.35 9.35
CA PRO A 22 -6.20 -9.08 8.92
C PRO A 22 -6.95 -9.70 10.11
N VAL A 23 -7.45 -8.83 10.97
CA VAL A 23 -8.23 -9.19 12.17
C VAL A 23 -9.58 -8.47 12.16
N PRO A 24 -10.57 -8.90 12.99
CA PRO A 24 -11.91 -8.31 12.96
C PRO A 24 -11.99 -6.83 13.38
N ASN A 25 -11.04 -6.34 14.17
CA ASN A 25 -11.04 -4.97 14.68
C ASN A 25 -9.74 -4.27 14.32
N THR A 26 -9.81 -2.95 14.11
CA THR A 26 -8.64 -2.08 13.94
C THR A 26 -8.78 -0.82 14.79
N ASP A 27 -7.73 -0.51 15.53
CA ASP A 27 -7.62 0.71 16.35
C ASP A 27 -6.87 1.84 15.60
N ALA A 28 -6.48 1.60 14.33
CA ALA A 28 -5.76 2.60 13.54
C ALA A 28 -6.53 3.93 13.52
N PRO A 29 -5.91 5.07 13.85
CA PRO A 29 -6.57 6.36 13.87
C PRO A 29 -6.99 6.80 12.47
N SER A 30 -8.08 7.56 12.37
CA SER A 30 -8.49 8.16 11.09
C SER A 30 -7.49 9.22 10.65
N PHE A 31 -7.20 9.24 9.35
CA PHE A 31 -6.28 10.17 8.70
C PHE A 31 -6.97 10.70 7.44
N ALA A 32 -7.65 11.85 7.54
CA ALA A 32 -8.52 12.37 6.49
C ALA A 32 -7.90 13.50 5.66
N ASP A 33 -6.77 14.04 6.10
CA ASP A 33 -6.05 15.09 5.40
C ASP A 33 -4.54 14.98 5.59
N GLY A 34 -3.79 15.58 4.67
CA GLY A 34 -2.34 15.60 4.73
C GLY A 34 -1.75 16.71 3.87
N SER A 35 -0.45 16.92 4.00
CA SER A 35 0.28 17.88 3.19
C SER A 35 1.59 17.28 2.68
N CYS A 36 2.02 17.71 1.49
CA CYS A 36 3.29 17.33 0.90
C CYS A 36 3.88 18.47 0.08
N LEU A 37 5.13 18.32 -0.33
CA LEU A 37 5.82 19.24 -1.24
C LEU A 37 5.62 18.78 -2.70
N ILE A 38 5.81 19.70 -3.64
CA ILE A 38 5.93 19.34 -5.06
C ILE A 38 7.18 18.46 -5.22
N GLY A 39 7.07 17.34 -5.93
CA GLY A 39 8.14 16.37 -6.11
C GLY A 39 8.28 15.34 -4.99
N GLU A 40 7.30 15.28 -4.08
CA GLU A 40 7.19 14.28 -3.05
C GLU A 40 6.17 13.20 -3.48
N ARG A 41 6.46 11.93 -3.22
CA ARG A 41 5.46 10.87 -3.31
C ARG A 41 4.70 10.81 -1.99
N PHE A 42 3.45 11.28 -2.00
CA PHE A 42 2.59 11.19 -0.82
C PHE A 42 1.83 9.87 -0.81
N SER A 43 1.65 9.28 0.37
CA SER A 43 0.93 8.02 0.48
C SER A 43 0.05 7.96 1.74
N TYR A 44 -1.11 7.31 1.59
CA TYR A 44 -2.00 6.94 2.68
C TYR A 44 -2.68 5.61 2.35
N GLN A 45 -3.47 5.08 3.28
CA GLN A 45 -4.20 3.84 3.06
C GLN A 45 -5.71 4.05 3.24
N ILE A 46 -6.49 3.22 2.56
CA ILE A 46 -7.90 3.02 2.85
C ILE A 46 -8.06 1.60 3.36
N ALA A 47 -8.30 1.48 4.66
CA ALA A 47 -8.68 0.23 5.29
C ALA A 47 -10.15 -0.06 5.03
N TYR A 48 -10.50 -1.33 4.82
CA TYR A 48 -11.87 -1.74 4.52
C TYR A 48 -12.20 -3.12 5.09
N ILE A 49 -13.49 -3.31 5.42
CA ILE A 49 -14.09 -4.58 5.86
C ILE A 49 -15.53 -4.63 5.37
N GLY A 50 -16.01 -5.79 4.98
CA GLY A 50 -17.42 -6.01 4.69
C GLY A 50 -18.23 -6.09 5.97
N ASP A 51 -19.53 -5.74 5.92
CA ASP A 51 -20.45 -5.95 7.03
C ASP A 51 -20.74 -7.44 7.24
N SER A 52 -21.38 -7.78 8.38
CA SER A 52 -21.69 -9.18 8.76
C SER A 52 -22.50 -9.92 7.70
N ASP A 53 -23.31 -9.21 6.93
CA ASP A 53 -24.13 -9.75 5.86
C ASP A 53 -23.43 -9.70 4.48
N PHE A 54 -22.15 -9.32 4.47
CA PHE A 54 -21.35 -9.24 3.27
C PHE A 54 -21.02 -10.64 2.73
N HIS A 55 -21.92 -11.16 1.92
CA HIS A 55 -21.74 -12.42 1.21
C HIS A 55 -21.03 -12.15 -0.13
N CYS A 56 -19.73 -11.79 -0.07
CA CYS A 56 -19.02 -11.47 -1.28
C CYS A 56 -18.56 -12.72 -2.01
N ALA A 57 -19.25 -13.03 -3.08
CA ALA A 57 -18.71 -13.88 -4.15
C ALA A 57 -18.05 -13.06 -5.27
N GLY A 58 -18.05 -11.71 -5.17
CA GLY A 58 -17.61 -10.79 -6.21
C GLY A 58 -16.54 -9.81 -5.77
N ARG A 59 -15.86 -9.24 -6.76
CA ARG A 59 -14.95 -8.11 -6.58
C ARG A 59 -15.75 -6.81 -6.66
N MET A 60 -15.30 -5.80 -5.92
CA MET A 60 -15.85 -4.46 -6.01
C MET A 60 -14.93 -3.59 -6.85
N LYS A 61 -15.51 -2.77 -7.73
CA LYS A 61 -14.78 -1.81 -8.55
C LYS A 61 -14.32 -0.63 -7.71
N ILE A 62 -13.15 -0.11 -8.00
CA ILE A 62 -12.63 1.14 -7.42
C ILE A 62 -12.77 2.25 -8.45
N ASN A 63 -13.36 3.37 -8.06
CA ASN A 63 -13.44 4.57 -8.88
C ASN A 63 -12.75 5.73 -8.16
N ILE A 64 -11.93 6.48 -8.90
CA ILE A 64 -11.20 7.66 -8.41
C ILE A 64 -11.85 8.90 -9.02
N ASN A 65 -12.23 9.85 -8.17
CA ASN A 65 -12.69 11.16 -8.58
C ASN A 65 -11.81 12.23 -7.92
N SER A 66 -10.93 12.83 -8.70
CA SER A 66 -10.02 13.90 -8.28
C SER A 66 -9.51 14.65 -9.50
N ASP A 67 -9.17 15.92 -9.35
CA ASP A 67 -8.50 16.74 -10.35
C ASP A 67 -7.04 16.31 -10.61
N ILE A 68 -6.48 15.46 -9.75
CA ILE A 68 -5.15 14.84 -9.88
C ILE A 68 -5.22 13.31 -10.05
N SER A 69 -6.33 12.79 -10.56
CA SER A 69 -6.57 11.33 -10.66
C SER A 69 -5.52 10.61 -11.52
N ASP A 70 -4.94 11.27 -12.53
CA ASP A 70 -3.88 10.75 -13.40
C ASP A 70 -2.54 10.54 -12.67
N ARG A 71 -2.38 11.10 -11.46
CA ARG A 71 -1.21 11.00 -10.60
C ARG A 71 -1.35 9.98 -9.48
N ILE A 72 -2.50 9.31 -9.41
CA ILE A 72 -2.83 8.37 -8.34
C ILE A 72 -2.59 6.95 -8.82
N THR A 73 -1.77 6.21 -8.08
CA THR A 73 -1.60 4.78 -8.26
C THR A 73 -2.12 4.04 -7.03
N ILE A 74 -2.90 2.99 -7.26
CA ILE A 74 -3.45 2.15 -6.19
C ILE A 74 -2.71 0.82 -6.16
N TYR A 75 -2.38 0.36 -4.95
CA TYR A 75 -1.83 -0.96 -4.70
C TYR A 75 -2.69 -1.72 -3.70
N ASN A 76 -2.82 -3.01 -3.86
CA ASN A 76 -3.27 -3.90 -2.80
C ASN A 76 -2.15 -4.03 -1.76
N VAL A 77 -2.52 -3.98 -0.49
CA VAL A 77 -1.61 -4.35 0.58
C VAL A 77 -1.81 -5.84 0.84
N GLU A 78 -0.90 -6.65 0.31
CA GLU A 78 -0.94 -8.09 0.47
C GLU A 78 -0.23 -8.51 1.76
N CYS A 79 -0.78 -9.55 2.39
CA CYS A 79 -0.27 -10.07 3.64
C CYS A 79 0.61 -11.30 3.42
N VAL A 80 1.65 -11.42 4.23
CA VAL A 80 2.59 -12.55 4.23
C VAL A 80 2.56 -13.28 5.56
N PRO A 81 2.74 -14.62 5.58
CA PRO A 81 2.90 -15.36 6.81
C PRO A 81 4.29 -15.08 7.39
N VAL A 82 4.32 -14.74 8.67
CA VAL A 82 5.56 -14.48 9.41
C VAL A 82 5.63 -15.42 10.59
N VAL A 83 6.72 -16.16 10.67
CA VAL A 83 7.10 -16.92 11.85
C VAL A 83 7.97 -16.01 12.71
N MET A 84 7.42 -15.54 13.81
CA MET A 84 8.15 -14.64 14.70
C MET A 84 9.18 -15.42 15.50
N ALA A 85 10.45 -15.22 15.16
CA ALA A 85 11.58 -15.67 15.95
C ALA A 85 11.93 -14.64 17.03
N ALA A 86 10.98 -14.31 17.90
CA ALA A 86 11.31 -13.52 19.08
C ALA A 86 12.18 -14.37 20.01
N TYR A 87 13.34 -13.88 20.39
CA TYR A 87 14.17 -14.52 21.41
C TYR A 87 13.36 -14.61 22.70
N GLN A 88 13.20 -15.82 23.22
CA GLN A 88 12.35 -16.07 24.39
C GLN A 88 12.85 -15.37 25.66
N ASP A 89 14.14 -15.07 25.70
CA ASP A 89 14.84 -14.55 26.87
C ASP A 89 15.02 -13.02 26.88
N GLU A 90 14.70 -12.34 25.77
CA GLU A 90 14.83 -10.88 25.68
C GLU A 90 13.45 -10.23 25.52
N TYR A 91 13.06 -9.43 26.50
CA TYR A 91 11.84 -8.65 26.50
C TYR A 91 12.03 -7.37 25.70
N ASP A 92 11.74 -7.43 24.40
CA ASP A 92 11.54 -6.24 23.59
C ASP A 92 10.04 -5.98 23.47
N ASN A 93 9.60 -4.78 23.86
CA ASN A 93 8.19 -4.36 23.78
C ASN A 93 7.84 -3.75 22.41
N GLY A 94 8.79 -3.72 21.47
CA GLY A 94 8.62 -3.14 20.14
C GLY A 94 7.91 -4.06 19.13
N TYR A 95 7.52 -5.28 19.50
CA TYR A 95 6.82 -6.21 18.62
C TYR A 95 5.31 -5.98 18.64
N ILE A 96 4.70 -5.98 17.44
CA ILE A 96 3.23 -5.99 17.30
C ILE A 96 2.64 -7.28 17.86
N THR A 97 3.31 -8.41 17.64
CA THR A 97 2.97 -9.73 18.17
C THR A 97 4.23 -10.56 18.33
N ARG A 98 4.20 -11.56 19.21
CA ARG A 98 5.25 -12.56 19.38
C ARG A 98 4.86 -13.94 18.84
N ASP A 99 3.64 -14.05 18.37
CA ASP A 99 3.10 -15.28 17.77
C ASP A 99 3.30 -15.27 16.26
N ASN A 100 3.18 -16.43 15.63
CA ASN A 100 3.07 -16.53 14.20
C ASN A 100 1.88 -15.71 13.72
N ALA A 101 2.08 -14.88 12.72
CA ALA A 101 1.07 -13.95 12.26
C ALA A 101 1.06 -13.81 10.75
N ILE A 102 -0.03 -13.27 10.25
CA ILE A 102 -0.16 -12.80 8.87
C ILE A 102 -0.05 -11.28 8.92
N ILE A 103 0.99 -10.74 8.28
CA ILE A 103 1.37 -9.31 8.37
C ILE A 103 1.24 -8.65 7.00
N PRO A 104 0.63 -7.44 6.90
CA PRO A 104 0.62 -6.65 5.68
C PRO A 104 2.05 -6.19 5.34
N ASP A 105 2.50 -6.47 4.10
CA ASP A 105 3.87 -6.19 3.70
C ASP A 105 4.01 -5.81 2.22
N ILE A 106 3.45 -6.57 1.29
CA ILE A 106 3.70 -6.41 -0.14
C ILE A 106 2.72 -5.41 -0.76
N LEU A 107 3.24 -4.47 -1.55
CA LEU A 107 2.43 -3.61 -2.40
C LEU A 107 2.32 -4.20 -3.81
N ALA A 108 1.19 -4.82 -4.11
CA ALA A 108 0.88 -5.35 -5.44
C ALA A 108 0.02 -4.36 -6.22
N LYS A 109 0.40 -4.03 -7.47
CA LYS A 109 -0.39 -3.09 -8.29
C LYS A 109 -1.83 -3.57 -8.39
N ASN A 110 -2.76 -2.67 -8.06
CA ASN A 110 -4.19 -2.98 -8.09
C ASN A 110 -4.72 -3.00 -9.54
N ASP A 111 -5.67 -3.87 -9.82
CA ASP A 111 -6.33 -4.04 -11.12
C ASP A 111 -7.65 -3.26 -11.26
N GLY A 112 -7.91 -2.32 -10.38
CA GLY A 112 -9.15 -1.54 -10.34
C GLY A 112 -10.25 -2.17 -9.48
N THR A 113 -9.93 -3.25 -8.74
CA THR A 113 -10.93 -3.95 -7.91
C THR A 113 -10.38 -4.34 -6.53
N ILE A 114 -11.29 -4.57 -5.57
CA ILE A 114 -10.98 -5.18 -4.28
C ILE A 114 -11.88 -6.38 -4.01
N ALA A 115 -11.41 -7.28 -3.15
CA ALA A 115 -12.22 -8.30 -2.51
C ALA A 115 -12.29 -8.01 -1.02
N ALA A 116 -13.49 -7.80 -0.48
CA ALA A 116 -13.72 -7.57 0.93
C ALA A 116 -14.11 -8.87 1.66
N SER A 117 -13.88 -8.89 2.95
CA SER A 117 -14.29 -9.97 3.86
C SER A 117 -15.04 -9.37 5.02
N ALA A 118 -16.06 -10.08 5.53
CA ALA A 118 -16.80 -9.69 6.73
C ALA A 118 -16.03 -10.03 8.04
N THR A 119 -14.93 -10.75 7.95
CA THR A 119 -14.25 -11.29 9.12
C THR A 119 -12.93 -10.62 9.45
N HIS A 120 -12.35 -9.89 8.54
CA HIS A 120 -11.04 -9.27 8.72
C HIS A 120 -10.85 -8.03 7.85
N TRP A 121 -10.14 -7.06 8.39
CA TRP A 121 -9.73 -5.86 7.70
C TRP A 121 -8.67 -6.17 6.63
N ARG A 122 -8.72 -5.38 5.57
CA ARG A 122 -7.69 -5.27 4.55
C ARG A 122 -7.45 -3.81 4.23
N SER A 123 -6.44 -3.51 3.43
CA SER A 123 -6.23 -2.15 2.95
C SER A 123 -5.77 -2.11 1.50
N ILE A 124 -6.05 -0.98 0.87
CA ILE A 124 -5.36 -0.52 -0.33
C ILE A 124 -4.45 0.64 0.03
N TRP A 125 -3.36 0.74 -0.68
CA TRP A 125 -2.39 1.81 -0.58
C TRP A 125 -2.59 2.79 -1.73
N ILE A 126 -2.71 4.07 -1.41
CA ILE A 126 -2.87 5.15 -2.36
C ILE A 126 -1.55 5.90 -2.42
N ALA A 127 -0.92 5.92 -3.58
CA ALA A 127 0.29 6.68 -3.85
C ALA A 127 -0.04 7.83 -4.80
N VAL A 128 0.35 9.04 -4.44
CA VAL A 128 0.14 10.26 -5.22
C VAL A 128 1.50 10.83 -5.60
N GLU A 129 1.78 10.89 -6.91
CA GLU A 129 2.97 11.54 -7.45
C GLU A 129 2.72 13.03 -7.59
N THR A 130 3.57 13.87 -6.99
CA THR A 130 3.36 15.31 -6.99
C THR A 130 4.34 16.09 -7.86
N ASP A 131 5.17 15.40 -8.64
CA ASP A 131 6.00 16.04 -9.66
C ASP A 131 5.11 16.81 -10.63
N ASP A 132 5.40 18.11 -10.80
CA ASP A 132 4.63 19.01 -11.66
C ASP A 132 3.12 19.12 -11.36
N ALA A 133 2.69 18.69 -10.16
CA ALA A 133 1.33 18.92 -9.70
C ALA A 133 1.12 20.40 -9.35
N ALA A 134 -0.10 20.88 -9.56
CA ALA A 134 -0.49 22.20 -9.11
C ALA A 134 -0.46 22.25 -7.57
N SER A 135 0.05 23.34 -7.00
CA SER A 135 -0.03 23.56 -5.56
C SER A 135 -1.47 23.95 -5.16
N GLY A 136 -1.86 23.56 -3.96
CA GLY A 136 -3.19 23.82 -3.42
C GLY A 136 -3.82 22.59 -2.79
N LYS A 137 -5.10 22.70 -2.49
CA LYS A 137 -5.90 21.62 -1.92
C LYS A 137 -6.57 20.81 -3.01
N HIS A 138 -6.39 19.51 -2.96
CA HIS A 138 -6.96 18.52 -3.85
C HIS A 138 -7.82 17.54 -3.06
N ASN A 139 -9.07 17.37 -3.46
CA ASN A 139 -9.93 16.35 -2.87
C ASN A 139 -9.79 15.06 -3.67
N ILE A 140 -9.47 13.97 -2.98
CA ILE A 140 -9.36 12.63 -3.56
C ILE A 140 -10.54 11.83 -3.01
N GLU A 141 -11.59 11.65 -3.83
CA GLU A 141 -12.69 10.75 -3.53
C GLU A 141 -12.40 9.39 -4.16
N ILE A 142 -12.42 8.34 -3.37
CA ILE A 142 -12.34 6.96 -3.83
C ILE A 142 -13.64 6.27 -3.42
N SER A 143 -14.36 5.75 -4.41
CA SER A 143 -15.61 5.01 -4.20
C SER A 143 -15.47 3.56 -4.61
N PHE A 144 -16.21 2.72 -3.91
CA PHE A 144 -16.29 1.29 -4.15
C PHE A 144 -17.68 0.95 -4.60
N SER A 145 -17.80 0.29 -5.75
CA SER A 145 -19.10 -0.07 -6.35
C SER A 145 -19.17 -1.57 -6.65
N ASP A 146 -20.38 -2.09 -6.67
CA ASP A 146 -20.67 -3.45 -7.07
C ASP A 146 -20.65 -3.60 -8.60
N ASP A 147 -21.02 -4.78 -9.10
CA ASP A 147 -21.04 -5.10 -10.53
C ASP A 147 -22.07 -4.26 -11.32
N ASP A 148 -23.13 -3.80 -10.64
CA ASP A 148 -24.20 -2.96 -11.18
C ASP A 148 -23.93 -1.45 -11.04
N ASP A 149 -22.69 -1.07 -10.66
CA ASP A 149 -22.21 0.29 -10.42
C ASP A 149 -22.89 1.02 -9.24
N ASN A 150 -23.56 0.29 -8.35
CA ASN A 150 -24.09 0.88 -7.12
C ASN A 150 -22.94 1.15 -6.15
N VAL A 151 -22.84 2.39 -5.65
CA VAL A 151 -21.81 2.78 -4.70
C VAL A 151 -22.11 2.19 -3.32
N CYS A 152 -21.20 1.35 -2.82
CA CYS A 152 -21.30 0.68 -1.53
C CYS A 152 -20.57 1.44 -0.41
N ALA A 153 -19.51 2.14 -0.74
CA ALA A 153 -18.76 2.98 0.20
C ALA A 153 -17.98 4.08 -0.53
N LYS A 154 -17.64 5.12 0.23
CA LYS A 154 -16.80 6.24 -0.24
C LYS A 154 -15.79 6.62 0.83
N SER A 155 -14.63 7.05 0.38
CA SER A 155 -13.56 7.64 1.18
C SER A 155 -13.15 8.96 0.55
N ILE A 156 -12.97 10.00 1.37
CA ILE A 156 -12.51 11.32 0.93
C ILE A 156 -11.25 11.66 1.70
N PHE A 157 -10.24 12.11 0.98
CA PHE A 157 -8.98 12.60 1.53
C PHE A 157 -8.64 13.96 0.95
N GLU A 158 -8.31 14.95 1.81
CA GLU A 158 -7.84 16.27 1.37
C GLU A 158 -6.31 16.29 1.36
N LEU A 159 -5.68 16.37 0.19
CA LEU A 159 -4.24 16.56 0.05
C LEU A 159 -3.92 18.02 -0.24
N ASN A 160 -3.11 18.64 0.61
CA ASN A 160 -2.59 19.99 0.37
C ASN A 160 -1.16 19.93 -0.18
N ILE A 161 -0.99 20.23 -1.47
CA ILE A 161 0.32 20.33 -2.11
C ILE A 161 0.87 21.73 -1.87
N ILE A 162 1.90 21.83 -1.04
CA ILE A 162 2.53 23.09 -0.65
C ILE A 162 3.32 23.64 -1.85
N SER A 163 3.22 24.95 -2.12
CA SER A 163 3.92 25.65 -3.21
C SER A 163 5.43 25.78 -2.93
N ALA A 164 6.07 24.66 -2.66
CA ALA A 164 7.51 24.53 -2.50
C ALA A 164 7.92 23.16 -3.05
N ARG A 165 9.06 23.09 -3.71
CA ARG A 165 9.56 21.83 -4.28
C ARG A 165 10.48 21.13 -3.29
N LEU A 166 10.31 19.81 -3.16
CA LEU A 166 11.25 18.96 -2.42
C LEU A 166 12.67 19.15 -2.99
N PRO A 167 13.66 19.57 -2.19
CA PRO A 167 15.02 19.73 -2.67
C PRO A 167 15.62 18.37 -3.06
N LYS A 168 16.58 18.39 -3.98
CA LYS A 168 17.31 17.16 -4.33
C LYS A 168 17.95 16.56 -3.07
N GLN A 169 17.63 15.30 -2.82
CA GLN A 169 18.19 14.57 -1.70
C GLN A 169 19.69 14.37 -1.86
N THR A 170 20.44 14.70 -0.82
CA THR A 170 21.89 14.51 -0.76
C THR A 170 22.28 13.41 0.23
N LEU A 171 21.33 12.94 1.05
CA LEU A 171 21.54 11.81 1.95
C LEU A 171 21.81 10.53 1.15
N MET A 172 22.87 9.83 1.49
CA MET A 172 23.12 8.48 0.98
C MET A 172 22.22 7.51 1.73
N PHE A 173 21.14 7.10 1.06
CA PHE A 173 20.22 6.11 1.60
C PHE A 173 20.64 4.73 1.10
N THR A 174 21.21 3.96 2.02
CA THR A 174 21.87 2.68 1.73
C THR A 174 20.98 1.50 2.10
N GLN A 175 20.92 0.52 1.21
CA GLN A 175 20.28 -0.77 1.47
C GLN A 175 21.22 -1.93 1.12
N TRP A 176 21.09 -3.04 1.82
CA TRP A 176 21.73 -4.30 1.48
C TRP A 176 20.97 -5.01 0.36
N LEU A 177 21.68 -5.43 -0.66
CA LEU A 177 21.13 -6.27 -1.75
C LEU A 177 22.00 -7.53 -1.88
N HIS A 178 21.45 -8.66 -1.48
CA HIS A 178 22.08 -9.97 -1.65
C HIS A 178 21.67 -10.57 -2.98
N CYS A 179 22.50 -10.40 -4.00
CA CYS A 179 22.20 -10.89 -5.34
C CYS A 179 22.07 -12.43 -5.42
N ASP A 180 22.79 -13.15 -4.57
CA ASP A 180 22.68 -14.60 -4.43
C ASP A 180 21.29 -15.05 -3.92
N CYS A 181 20.63 -14.24 -3.09
CA CYS A 181 19.26 -14.51 -2.68
C CYS A 181 18.29 -14.45 -3.87
N ILE A 182 18.52 -13.56 -4.83
CA ILE A 182 17.73 -13.48 -6.06
C ILE A 182 17.88 -14.78 -6.88
N SER A 183 19.11 -15.20 -7.12
CA SER A 183 19.36 -16.44 -7.87
C SER A 183 18.77 -17.66 -7.18
N SER A 184 18.91 -17.75 -5.86
CA SER A 184 18.36 -18.84 -5.05
C SER A 184 16.82 -18.87 -5.09
N TYR A 185 16.17 -17.74 -4.93
CA TYR A 185 14.70 -17.66 -4.89
C TYR A 185 14.07 -18.00 -6.24
N TYR A 186 14.63 -17.49 -7.34
CA TYR A 186 14.12 -17.73 -8.69
C TYR A 186 14.70 -18.99 -9.36
N GLY A 187 15.58 -19.75 -8.69
CA GLY A 187 16.20 -20.96 -9.23
C GLY A 187 17.14 -20.68 -10.40
N LEU A 188 17.83 -19.53 -10.40
CA LEU A 188 18.69 -19.07 -11.49
C LEU A 188 20.15 -19.54 -11.26
N THR A 189 20.89 -19.71 -12.35
CA THR A 189 22.35 -19.89 -12.26
C THR A 189 22.98 -18.55 -11.84
N PRO A 190 23.75 -18.51 -10.74
CA PRO A 190 24.43 -17.30 -10.30
C PRO A 190 25.25 -16.65 -11.41
N LEU A 191 25.09 -15.31 -11.56
CA LEU A 191 25.77 -14.48 -12.56
C LEU A 191 25.48 -14.83 -14.03
N SER A 192 24.47 -15.65 -14.31
CA SER A 192 23.96 -15.85 -15.67
C SER A 192 23.32 -14.57 -16.21
N GLN A 193 23.09 -14.53 -17.52
CA GLN A 193 22.40 -13.42 -18.17
C GLN A 193 21.01 -13.17 -17.53
N GLU A 194 20.26 -14.23 -17.29
CA GLU A 194 18.95 -14.16 -16.67
C GLU A 194 19.02 -13.63 -15.22
N HIS A 195 20.03 -14.03 -14.45
CA HIS A 195 20.26 -13.49 -13.11
C HIS A 195 20.54 -11.98 -13.15
N TRP A 196 21.33 -11.49 -14.11
CA TRP A 196 21.59 -10.06 -14.28
C TRP A 196 20.34 -9.29 -14.64
N GLU A 197 19.46 -9.83 -15.46
CA GLU A 197 18.16 -9.22 -15.78
C GLU A 197 17.26 -9.04 -14.55
N TYR A 198 17.28 -10.01 -13.63
CA TYR A 198 16.58 -9.86 -12.35
C TYR A 198 17.25 -8.84 -11.44
N ILE A 199 18.58 -8.84 -11.33
CA ILE A 199 19.33 -7.84 -10.54
C ILE A 199 18.97 -6.42 -11.04
N GLU A 200 18.95 -6.20 -12.35
CA GLU A 200 18.59 -4.91 -12.96
C GLU A 200 17.19 -4.47 -12.54
N LYS A 201 16.20 -5.36 -12.55
CA LYS A 201 14.82 -5.05 -12.09
C LYS A 201 14.80 -4.61 -10.63
N PHE A 202 15.51 -5.32 -9.75
CA PHE A 202 15.58 -4.96 -8.32
C PHE A 202 16.30 -3.63 -8.10
N VAL A 203 17.39 -3.38 -8.79
CA VAL A 203 18.16 -2.13 -8.71
C VAL A 203 17.33 -0.95 -9.24
N SER A 204 16.64 -1.12 -10.35
CA SER A 204 15.76 -0.10 -10.93
C SER A 204 14.62 0.25 -9.96
N MET A 205 13.96 -0.75 -9.41
CA MET A 205 12.91 -0.54 -8.41
C MET A 205 13.44 0.19 -7.17
N ALA A 206 14.62 -0.17 -6.68
CA ALA A 206 15.26 0.50 -5.56
C ALA A 206 15.53 1.98 -5.85
N ALA A 207 16.08 2.28 -7.04
CA ALA A 207 16.36 3.64 -7.47
C ALA A 207 15.08 4.49 -7.63
N GLU A 208 14.04 3.93 -8.22
CA GLU A 208 12.71 4.57 -8.37
C GLU A 208 12.07 4.91 -7.03
N ASN A 209 12.43 4.19 -5.96
CA ASN A 209 11.93 4.40 -4.61
C ASN A 209 12.94 5.12 -3.68
N GLY A 210 13.91 5.84 -4.25
CA GLY A 210 14.80 6.75 -3.52
C GLY A 210 16.03 6.12 -2.89
N ILE A 211 16.26 4.82 -3.08
CA ILE A 211 17.50 4.16 -2.65
C ILE A 211 18.59 4.54 -3.65
N ASN A 212 19.63 5.22 -3.19
CA ASN A 212 20.70 5.73 -4.05
C ASN A 212 22.06 5.07 -3.79
N MET A 213 22.11 4.10 -2.88
CA MET A 213 23.29 3.28 -2.61
C MET A 213 22.87 1.86 -2.25
N LEU A 214 23.44 0.88 -2.95
CA LEU A 214 23.26 -0.53 -2.65
C LEU A 214 24.58 -1.14 -2.19
N LEU A 215 24.55 -1.87 -1.08
CA LEU A 215 25.66 -2.69 -0.62
C LEU A 215 25.37 -4.13 -0.98
N THR A 216 26.27 -4.75 -1.74
CA THR A 216 26.19 -6.16 -2.07
C THR A 216 27.44 -6.88 -1.58
N PRO A 217 27.32 -8.01 -0.87
CA PRO A 217 28.46 -8.86 -0.58
C PRO A 217 28.99 -9.45 -1.89
N ILE A 218 30.30 -9.59 -1.96
CA ILE A 218 31.04 -10.18 -3.08
C ILE A 218 31.39 -11.62 -2.72
#